data_dd700c4e87ff572826563650e068e3a0
#
_entry.id   dd700c4e87ff572826563650e068e3a0
#
_cell.length_a   1.000
_cell.length_b   1.000
_cell.length_c   1.000
_cell.angle_alpha   90.00
_cell.angle_beta   90.00
_cell.angle_gamma   90.00
#
_symmetry.space_group_name_H-M   'P 1'
#
loop_
_entity.id
_entity.type
_entity.pdbx_description
1 polymer ?
#
loop_
_entity_poly.entity_id
_entity_poly.type
_entity_poly.pdbx_seq_one_letter_code
_entity_poly.pdbx_strand_id
1 'polypeptide(L)'
;PIIETQAGDVSAYIPTNVISITDGQVYLEPNLFNAGIRPAINVGLSVSRVGGSPQIKAMKQVAGTMRLDLAQYRELAAFAQFGSDLDKSTKQKLERGARLVELLKQPQYQPMPTQEQVVSMYAATRGFMDDVPVASVQAFERDFLDFIRGAKSDILDDIVARKVLDADLEARLKDAILEFKKGYNA
;
A
#
# COMPACT_ATOMS: atom_id res chain seq x y z
N PRO A 1 22.76 -5.20 -5.77
CA PRO A 1 23.69 -4.12 -5.37
C PRO A 1 22.93 -2.90 -4.86
N ILE A 2 23.56 -2.09 -4.03
CA ILE A 2 23.09 -0.78 -3.62
C ILE A 2 23.96 0.23 -4.35
N ILE A 3 23.31 1.14 -5.08
CA ILE A 3 23.98 2.15 -5.91
C ILE A 3 23.54 3.54 -5.46
N GLU A 4 24.51 4.40 -5.17
CA GLU A 4 24.27 5.80 -4.90
C GLU A 4 24.14 6.58 -6.21
N THR A 5 23.13 7.44 -6.29
CA THR A 5 22.96 8.38 -7.41
C THR A 5 23.46 9.76 -7.00
N GLN A 6 24.23 10.43 -7.88
CA GLN A 6 24.64 11.82 -7.67
C GLN A 6 23.46 12.75 -7.98
N ALA A 7 22.98 13.49 -6.97
CA ALA A 7 21.82 14.40 -7.10
C ALA A 7 20.55 13.77 -7.70
N GLY A 8 20.36 12.47 -7.54
CA GLY A 8 19.22 11.75 -8.11
C GLY A 8 19.34 11.42 -9.60
N ASP A 9 20.50 11.63 -10.23
CA ASP A 9 20.69 11.32 -11.64
C ASP A 9 20.81 9.82 -11.88
N VAL A 10 19.73 9.21 -12.36
CA VAL A 10 19.67 7.79 -12.75
C VAL A 10 20.17 7.56 -14.18
N SER A 11 20.40 8.62 -14.96
CA SER A 11 20.89 8.54 -16.34
C SER A 11 22.42 8.47 -16.43
N ALA A 12 23.12 8.68 -15.33
CA ALA A 12 24.57 8.54 -15.23
C ALA A 12 25.02 7.11 -15.58
N TYR A 13 26.30 6.99 -15.96
CA TYR A 13 26.88 5.75 -16.49
C TYR A 13 26.70 4.53 -15.57
N ILE A 14 26.99 4.67 -14.27
CA ILE A 14 26.90 3.54 -13.32
C ILE A 14 25.45 3.13 -13.09
N PRO A 15 24.49 4.02 -12.73
CA PRO A 15 23.09 3.64 -12.60
C PRO A 15 22.52 2.98 -13.84
N THR A 16 22.78 3.54 -15.02
CA THR A 16 22.28 3.01 -16.31
C THR A 16 22.76 1.60 -16.57
N ASN A 17 24.04 1.32 -16.34
CA ASN A 17 24.60 -0.03 -16.53
C ASN A 17 23.97 -1.03 -15.54
N VAL A 18 23.83 -0.64 -14.27
CA VAL A 18 23.25 -1.54 -13.26
C VAL A 18 21.78 -1.83 -13.56
N ILE A 19 20.97 -0.82 -13.94
CA ILE A 19 19.58 -1.01 -14.36
C ILE A 19 19.49 -1.98 -15.56
N SER A 20 20.43 -1.91 -16.50
CA SER A 20 20.42 -2.80 -17.67
C SER A 20 20.75 -4.25 -17.34
N ILE A 21 21.55 -4.49 -16.32
CA ILE A 21 22.03 -5.83 -15.92
C ILE A 21 21.04 -6.53 -14.98
N THR A 22 20.34 -5.75 -14.12
CA THR A 22 19.43 -6.28 -13.08
C THR A 22 18.01 -6.46 -13.60
N ASP A 23 17.19 -7.25 -12.87
CA ASP A 23 15.79 -7.50 -13.21
C ASP A 23 14.84 -6.43 -12.68
N GLY A 24 15.35 -5.28 -12.36
CA GLY A 24 14.60 -4.13 -11.86
C GLY A 24 15.37 -3.36 -10.80
N GLN A 25 14.74 -2.29 -10.33
CA GLN A 25 15.29 -1.43 -9.28
C GLN A 25 14.20 -0.95 -8.33
N VAL A 26 14.57 -0.75 -7.09
CA VAL A 26 13.82 0.04 -6.12
C VAL A 26 14.52 1.39 -6.00
N TYR A 27 13.82 2.48 -6.37
CA TYR A 27 14.34 3.83 -6.33
C TYR A 27 13.91 4.52 -5.03
N LEU A 28 14.88 4.93 -4.23
CA LEU A 28 14.65 5.69 -3.00
C LEU A 28 14.86 7.18 -3.24
N GLU A 29 13.93 8.00 -2.76
CA GLU A 29 13.92 9.44 -3.02
C GLU A 29 14.05 10.24 -1.71
N PRO A 30 15.07 11.13 -1.60
CA PRO A 30 15.28 11.93 -0.39
C PRO A 30 14.07 12.78 0.00
N ASN A 31 13.36 13.34 -0.97
CA ASN A 31 12.17 14.16 -0.73
C ASN A 31 11.05 13.38 -0.04
N LEU A 32 10.82 12.12 -0.44
CA LEU A 32 9.85 11.24 0.22
C LEU A 32 10.29 10.92 1.65
N PHE A 33 11.59 10.65 1.86
CA PHE A 33 12.13 10.40 3.18
C PHE A 33 11.95 11.58 4.13
N ASN A 34 12.25 12.79 3.65
CA ASN A 34 12.11 14.03 4.42
C ASN A 34 10.63 14.39 4.67
N ALA A 35 9.72 13.98 3.78
CA ALA A 35 8.27 14.10 3.97
C ALA A 35 7.69 13.03 4.92
N GLY A 36 8.54 12.17 5.53
CA GLY A 36 8.10 11.14 6.46
C GLY A 36 7.51 9.89 5.80
N ILE A 37 7.64 9.74 4.48
CA ILE A 37 7.24 8.53 3.76
C ILE A 37 8.39 7.53 3.84
N ARG A 38 8.20 6.48 4.63
CA ARG A 38 9.21 5.45 4.87
C ARG A 38 8.58 4.06 4.78
N PRO A 39 9.12 3.18 3.90
CA PRO A 39 10.28 3.38 3.02
C PRO A 39 10.03 4.45 1.96
N ALA A 40 11.08 5.22 1.61
CA ALA A 40 11.01 6.34 0.69
C ALA A 40 11.03 5.91 -0.78
N ILE A 41 10.19 4.94 -1.14
CA ILE A 41 10.16 4.30 -2.46
C ILE A 41 9.36 5.15 -3.43
N ASN A 42 10.00 5.60 -4.51
CA ASN A 42 9.31 6.17 -5.65
C ASN A 42 8.74 5.05 -6.53
N VAL A 43 7.43 4.82 -6.45
CA VAL A 43 6.72 3.76 -7.19
C VAL A 43 6.74 4.00 -8.71
N GLY A 44 6.85 5.26 -9.15
CA GLY A 44 6.91 5.61 -10.57
C GLY A 44 8.22 5.22 -11.23
N LEU A 45 9.35 5.41 -10.53
CA LEU A 45 10.70 5.11 -11.03
C LEU A 45 11.17 3.70 -10.68
N SER A 46 10.50 3.04 -9.74
CA SER A 46 10.79 1.65 -9.38
C SER A 46 10.17 0.70 -10.41
N VAL A 47 10.96 -0.26 -10.85
CA VAL A 47 10.56 -1.22 -11.91
C VAL A 47 10.91 -2.64 -11.49
N SER A 48 10.01 -3.59 -11.76
CA SER A 48 10.30 -5.01 -11.71
C SER A 48 10.03 -5.64 -13.08
N ARG A 49 11.04 -6.26 -13.69
CA ARG A 49 10.87 -7.02 -14.96
C ARG A 49 10.05 -8.29 -14.76
N VAL A 50 10.10 -8.88 -13.56
CA VAL A 50 9.29 -10.05 -13.21
C VAL A 50 7.82 -9.65 -12.98
N GLY A 51 7.60 -8.43 -12.52
CA GLY A 51 6.28 -7.87 -12.28
C GLY A 51 5.47 -8.66 -11.26
N GLY A 52 4.19 -8.82 -11.52
CA GLY A 52 3.27 -9.55 -10.65
C GLY A 52 3.29 -11.08 -10.80
N SER A 53 4.14 -11.66 -11.66
CA SER A 53 4.12 -13.11 -11.93
C SER A 53 4.27 -13.99 -10.69
N PRO A 54 5.18 -13.70 -9.73
CA PRO A 54 5.36 -14.50 -8.54
C PRO A 54 4.31 -14.24 -7.45
N GLN A 55 3.48 -13.20 -7.60
CA GLN A 55 2.46 -12.89 -6.60
C GLN A 55 1.35 -13.93 -6.59
N ILE A 56 0.87 -14.31 -5.40
CA ILE A 56 -0.34 -15.11 -5.25
C ILE A 56 -1.57 -14.35 -5.78
N LYS A 57 -2.61 -15.09 -6.20
CA LYS A 57 -3.83 -14.46 -6.76
C LYS A 57 -4.49 -13.48 -5.78
N ALA A 58 -4.53 -13.81 -4.49
CA ALA A 58 -5.06 -12.93 -3.45
C ALA A 58 -4.36 -11.56 -3.45
N MET A 59 -3.02 -11.53 -3.53
CA MET A 59 -2.27 -10.28 -3.61
C MET A 59 -2.61 -9.48 -4.87
N LYS A 60 -2.70 -10.15 -6.03
CA LYS A 60 -3.09 -9.49 -7.29
C LYS A 60 -4.49 -8.86 -7.22
N GLN A 61 -5.43 -9.51 -6.54
CA GLN A 61 -6.81 -9.04 -6.38
C GLN A 61 -6.89 -7.75 -5.55
N VAL A 62 -6.02 -7.57 -4.55
CA VAL A 62 -6.05 -6.40 -3.66
C VAL A 62 -5.10 -5.28 -4.11
N ALA A 63 -3.94 -5.63 -4.67
CA ALA A 63 -2.91 -4.66 -5.06
C ALA A 63 -3.01 -4.20 -6.52
N GLY A 64 -3.86 -4.84 -7.33
CA GLY A 64 -3.90 -4.61 -8.78
C GLY A 64 -4.23 -3.18 -9.18
N THR A 65 -5.11 -2.49 -8.46
CA THR A 65 -5.49 -1.10 -8.71
C THR A 65 -4.64 -0.09 -7.92
N MET A 66 -3.96 -0.52 -6.87
CA MET A 66 -3.29 0.37 -5.92
C MET A 66 -2.27 1.30 -6.57
N ARG A 67 -1.50 0.80 -7.55
CA ARG A 67 -0.53 1.62 -8.28
C ARG A 67 -1.20 2.76 -9.04
N LEU A 68 -2.35 2.49 -9.65
CA LEU A 68 -3.14 3.49 -10.36
C LEU A 68 -3.76 4.50 -9.38
N ASP A 69 -4.31 4.01 -8.27
CA ASP A 69 -4.91 4.84 -7.24
C ASP A 69 -3.87 5.82 -6.64
N LEU A 70 -2.66 5.34 -6.38
CA LEU A 70 -1.55 6.18 -5.90
C LEU A 70 -1.05 7.18 -6.95
N ALA A 71 -1.03 6.81 -8.24
CA ALA A 71 -0.68 7.74 -9.31
C ALA A 71 -1.72 8.86 -9.42
N GLN A 72 -3.02 8.51 -9.43
CA GLN A 72 -4.11 9.49 -9.42
C GLN A 72 -4.06 10.40 -8.19
N TYR A 73 -3.79 9.83 -7.02
CA TYR A 73 -3.64 10.63 -5.80
C TYR A 73 -2.53 11.69 -5.94
N ARG A 74 -1.37 11.32 -6.47
CA ARG A 74 -0.25 12.26 -6.65
C ARG A 74 -0.59 13.40 -7.60
N GLU A 75 -1.25 13.10 -8.71
CA GLU A 75 -1.73 14.10 -9.65
C GLU A 75 -2.74 15.04 -9.00
N LEU A 76 -3.77 14.49 -8.35
CA LEU A 76 -4.80 15.28 -7.68
C LEU A 76 -4.25 16.09 -6.51
N ALA A 77 -3.29 15.56 -5.74
CA ALA A 77 -2.66 16.28 -4.64
C ALA A 77 -1.87 17.50 -5.13
N ALA A 78 -1.20 17.41 -6.28
CA ALA A 78 -0.54 18.53 -6.92
C ALA A 78 -1.56 19.62 -7.32
N PHE A 79 -2.70 19.24 -7.90
CA PHE A 79 -3.77 20.20 -8.25
C PHE A 79 -4.42 20.83 -7.02
N ALA A 80 -4.63 20.08 -5.95
CA ALA A 80 -5.24 20.58 -4.71
C ALA A 80 -4.44 21.72 -4.06
N GLN A 81 -3.13 21.76 -4.26
CA GLN A 81 -2.26 22.85 -3.78
C GLN A 81 -2.58 24.21 -4.43
N PHE A 82 -3.20 24.22 -5.61
CA PHE A 82 -3.54 25.44 -6.33
C PHE A 82 -4.94 26.00 -6.01
N GLY A 83 -5.62 25.46 -4.98
CA GLY A 83 -6.83 26.07 -4.42
C GLY A 83 -8.09 25.94 -5.28
N SER A 84 -8.19 24.96 -6.17
CA SER A 84 -9.42 24.69 -6.93
C SER A 84 -10.52 24.08 -6.05
N ASP A 85 -11.77 24.53 -6.25
CA ASP A 85 -12.93 23.87 -5.68
C ASP A 85 -13.08 22.45 -6.25
N LEU A 86 -12.66 21.46 -5.45
CA LEU A 86 -12.73 20.07 -5.84
C LEU A 86 -14.15 19.52 -5.63
N ASP A 87 -14.65 18.79 -6.59
CA ASP A 87 -15.89 18.06 -6.45
C ASP A 87 -15.79 16.95 -5.38
N LYS A 88 -16.95 16.46 -4.93
CA LYS A 88 -17.04 15.46 -3.86
C LYS A 88 -16.29 14.16 -4.20
N SER A 89 -16.34 13.72 -5.45
CA SER A 89 -15.69 12.49 -5.93
C SER A 89 -14.16 12.63 -5.89
N THR A 90 -13.66 13.78 -6.32
CA THR A 90 -12.22 14.08 -6.29
C THR A 90 -11.70 14.18 -4.85
N LYS A 91 -12.46 14.81 -3.94
CA LYS A 91 -12.14 14.83 -2.51
C LYS A 91 -12.04 13.43 -1.92
N GLN A 92 -13.00 12.55 -2.22
CA GLN A 92 -12.95 11.15 -1.75
C GLN A 92 -11.73 10.39 -2.25
N LYS A 93 -11.35 10.58 -3.52
CA LYS A 93 -10.13 9.96 -4.08
C LYS A 93 -8.87 10.47 -3.40
N LEU A 94 -8.78 11.77 -3.13
CA LEU A 94 -7.68 12.36 -2.39
C LEU A 94 -7.57 11.82 -0.96
N GLU A 95 -8.68 11.77 -0.25
CA GLU A 95 -8.72 11.25 1.12
C GLU A 95 -8.35 9.77 1.19
N ARG A 96 -8.86 8.95 0.26
CA ARG A 96 -8.49 7.53 0.16
C ARG A 96 -7.03 7.37 -0.21
N GLY A 97 -6.53 8.13 -1.18
CA GLY A 97 -5.12 8.11 -1.55
C GLY A 97 -4.18 8.49 -0.42
N ALA A 98 -4.54 9.49 0.39
CA ALA A 98 -3.78 9.87 1.58
C ALA A 98 -3.71 8.73 2.59
N ARG A 99 -4.81 8.01 2.82
CA ARG A 99 -4.84 6.83 3.70
C ARG A 99 -4.01 5.67 3.14
N LEU A 100 -4.04 5.45 1.82
CA LEU A 100 -3.18 4.44 1.18
C LEU A 100 -1.69 4.76 1.35
N VAL A 101 -1.30 6.03 1.21
CA VAL A 101 0.09 6.45 1.45
C VAL A 101 0.48 6.20 2.91
N GLU A 102 -0.41 6.50 3.87
CA GLU A 102 -0.15 6.28 5.29
C GLU A 102 -0.05 4.80 5.62
N LEU A 103 -0.94 3.97 5.06
CA LEU A 103 -0.92 2.51 5.23
C LEU A 103 0.37 1.86 4.73
N LEU A 104 0.95 2.39 3.65
CA LEU A 104 2.16 1.83 3.06
C LEU A 104 3.45 2.23 3.78
N LYS A 105 3.37 3.10 4.79
CA LYS A 105 4.52 3.36 5.67
C LYS A 105 4.79 2.13 6.54
N GLN A 106 6.05 1.78 6.65
CA GLN A 106 6.47 0.58 7.37
C GLN A 106 7.68 0.89 8.25
N PRO A 107 7.68 0.47 9.53
CA PRO A 107 8.86 0.56 10.38
C PRO A 107 10.03 -0.26 9.84
N GLN A 108 11.24 0.19 10.15
CA GLN A 108 12.45 -0.53 9.78
C GLN A 108 12.53 -1.89 10.50
N TYR A 109 12.97 -2.92 9.79
CA TYR A 109 13.12 -4.30 10.28
C TYR A 109 11.83 -4.98 10.79
N GLN A 110 10.67 -4.53 10.33
CA GLN A 110 9.38 -5.14 10.64
C GLN A 110 8.68 -5.61 9.35
N PRO A 111 9.14 -6.71 8.74
CA PRO A 111 8.48 -7.26 7.55
C PRO A 111 7.12 -7.82 7.92
N MET A 112 6.12 -7.55 7.08
CA MET A 112 4.76 -8.05 7.24
C MET A 112 4.56 -9.32 6.40
N PRO A 113 3.99 -10.42 6.97
CA PRO A 113 3.63 -11.61 6.21
C PRO A 113 2.65 -11.32 5.07
N THR A 114 2.75 -12.06 3.96
CA THR A 114 1.94 -11.81 2.76
C THR A 114 0.43 -11.85 3.02
N GLN A 115 -0.05 -12.76 3.84
CA GLN A 115 -1.48 -12.86 4.18
C GLN A 115 -1.98 -11.62 4.95
N GLU A 116 -1.16 -11.07 5.81
CA GLU A 116 -1.48 -9.83 6.53
C GLU A 116 -1.47 -8.62 5.60
N GLN A 117 -0.50 -8.56 4.67
CA GLN A 117 -0.51 -7.53 3.61
C GLN A 117 -1.81 -7.59 2.80
N VAL A 118 -2.27 -8.78 2.42
CA VAL A 118 -3.53 -8.97 1.68
C VAL A 118 -4.71 -8.42 2.47
N VAL A 119 -4.81 -8.75 3.76
CA VAL A 119 -5.89 -8.30 4.65
C VAL A 119 -5.88 -6.79 4.84
N SER A 120 -4.71 -6.21 5.10
CA SER A 120 -4.53 -4.76 5.27
C SER A 120 -4.89 -4.00 3.98
N MET A 121 -4.33 -4.41 2.84
CA MET A 121 -4.62 -3.80 1.54
C MET A 121 -6.08 -3.97 1.13
N TYR A 122 -6.72 -5.10 1.44
CA TYR A 122 -8.15 -5.30 1.19
C TYR A 122 -8.98 -4.27 1.94
N ALA A 123 -8.72 -4.07 3.23
CA ALA A 123 -9.45 -3.09 4.03
C ALA A 123 -9.35 -1.68 3.46
N ALA A 124 -8.17 -1.26 3.01
CA ALA A 124 -7.96 0.08 2.45
C ALA A 124 -8.54 0.24 1.05
N THR A 125 -8.28 -0.70 0.14
CA THR A 125 -8.72 -0.58 -1.26
C THR A 125 -10.23 -0.74 -1.43
N ARG A 126 -10.89 -1.48 -0.54
CA ARG A 126 -12.35 -1.64 -0.52
C ARG A 126 -13.09 -0.54 0.26
N GLY A 127 -12.36 0.47 0.77
CA GLY A 127 -12.94 1.64 1.41
C GLY A 127 -13.35 1.46 2.87
N PHE A 128 -12.97 0.36 3.52
CA PHE A 128 -13.29 0.15 4.95
C PHE A 128 -12.55 1.09 5.89
N MET A 129 -11.54 1.80 5.39
CA MET A 129 -10.79 2.82 6.13
C MET A 129 -11.20 4.26 5.78
N ASP A 130 -12.22 4.47 4.95
CA ASP A 130 -12.57 5.81 4.44
C ASP A 130 -13.04 6.78 5.55
N ASP A 131 -13.55 6.27 6.66
CA ASP A 131 -13.97 7.01 7.85
C ASP A 131 -12.85 7.14 8.92
N VAL A 132 -11.72 6.44 8.74
CA VAL A 132 -10.59 6.52 9.68
C VAL A 132 -9.78 7.80 9.42
N PRO A 133 -9.48 8.62 10.44
CA PRO A 133 -8.57 9.76 10.26
C PRO A 133 -7.20 9.31 9.74
N VAL A 134 -6.60 10.08 8.81
CA VAL A 134 -5.30 9.72 8.20
C VAL A 134 -4.23 9.46 9.27
N ALA A 135 -4.18 10.28 10.33
CA ALA A 135 -3.23 10.12 11.42
C ALA A 135 -3.42 8.82 12.23
N SER A 136 -4.61 8.21 12.18
CA SER A 136 -4.96 6.99 12.91
C SER A 136 -4.84 5.73 12.07
N VAL A 137 -4.51 5.83 10.77
CA VAL A 137 -4.49 4.67 9.84
C VAL A 137 -3.53 3.58 10.30
N GLN A 138 -2.32 3.94 10.74
CA GLN A 138 -1.34 2.95 11.20
C GLN A 138 -1.75 2.28 12.53
N ALA A 139 -2.38 3.04 13.42
CA ALA A 139 -2.91 2.47 14.66
C ALA A 139 -4.08 1.53 14.37
N PHE A 140 -4.99 1.94 13.48
CA PHE A 140 -6.09 1.10 13.00
C PHE A 140 -5.58 -0.19 12.38
N GLU A 141 -4.60 -0.12 11.48
CA GLU A 141 -4.00 -1.30 10.83
C GLU A 141 -3.42 -2.27 11.85
N ARG A 142 -2.59 -1.78 12.79
CA ARG A 142 -1.99 -2.60 13.83
C ARG A 142 -3.06 -3.31 14.66
N ASP A 143 -4.03 -2.56 15.18
CA ASP A 143 -5.06 -3.09 16.08
C ASP A 143 -6.00 -4.05 15.33
N PHE A 144 -6.27 -3.78 14.04
CA PHE A 144 -7.03 -4.67 13.17
C PHE A 144 -6.28 -5.98 12.89
N LEU A 145 -4.98 -5.92 12.59
CA LEU A 145 -4.18 -7.13 12.38
C LEU A 145 -4.05 -7.95 13.67
N ASP A 146 -3.94 -7.31 14.83
CA ASP A 146 -3.95 -8.00 16.13
C ASP A 146 -5.29 -8.71 16.38
N PHE A 147 -6.40 -8.06 16.05
CA PHE A 147 -7.73 -8.69 16.11
C PHE A 147 -7.83 -9.90 15.17
N ILE A 148 -7.36 -9.77 13.92
CA ILE A 148 -7.37 -10.88 12.95
C ILE A 148 -6.52 -12.04 13.44
N ARG A 149 -5.31 -11.80 13.94
CA ARG A 149 -4.42 -12.84 14.50
C ARG A 149 -5.06 -13.58 15.69
N GLY A 150 -5.72 -12.82 16.57
CA GLY A 150 -6.29 -13.38 17.81
C GLY A 150 -7.64 -14.05 17.63
N ALA A 151 -8.54 -13.46 16.86
CA ALA A 151 -9.94 -13.88 16.79
C ALA A 151 -10.35 -14.53 15.46
N LYS A 152 -9.58 -14.33 14.40
CA LYS A 152 -9.90 -14.75 13.02
C LYS A 152 -8.69 -15.31 12.29
N SER A 153 -7.79 -16.00 12.99
CA SER A 153 -6.56 -16.57 12.40
C SER A 153 -6.84 -17.53 11.25
N ASP A 154 -7.98 -18.19 11.25
CA ASP A 154 -8.49 -19.04 10.18
C ASP A 154 -8.55 -18.32 8.82
N ILE A 155 -8.82 -17.01 8.79
CA ILE A 155 -8.77 -16.19 7.56
C ILE A 155 -7.34 -16.11 7.01
N LEU A 156 -6.36 -15.90 7.88
CA LEU A 156 -4.94 -15.83 7.46
C LEU A 156 -4.46 -17.20 6.94
N ASP A 157 -4.82 -18.28 7.63
CA ASP A 157 -4.47 -19.64 7.24
C ASP A 157 -5.08 -20.01 5.88
N ASP A 158 -6.34 -19.64 5.66
CA ASP A 158 -7.04 -19.85 4.39
C ASP A 158 -6.41 -19.04 3.24
N ILE A 159 -5.95 -17.81 3.47
CA ILE A 159 -5.22 -17.02 2.45
C ILE A 159 -3.93 -17.73 2.04
N VAL A 160 -3.20 -18.28 3.01
CA VAL A 160 -1.96 -19.02 2.74
C VAL A 160 -2.23 -20.31 1.97
N ALA A 161 -3.27 -21.06 2.36
CA ALA A 161 -3.62 -22.34 1.77
C ALA A 161 -4.23 -22.20 0.36
N ARG A 162 -5.23 -21.34 0.21
CA ARG A 162 -5.97 -21.16 -1.06
C ARG A 162 -5.25 -20.23 -2.04
N LYS A 163 -4.43 -19.30 -1.57
CA LYS A 163 -3.70 -18.29 -2.37
C LYS A 163 -4.59 -17.39 -3.23
N VAL A 164 -5.89 -17.37 -2.95
CA VAL A 164 -6.91 -16.60 -3.67
C VAL A 164 -7.95 -16.13 -2.66
N LEU A 165 -8.49 -14.93 -2.86
CA LEU A 165 -9.71 -14.47 -2.18
C LEU A 165 -10.90 -14.93 -3.01
N ASP A 166 -11.46 -16.09 -2.67
CA ASP A 166 -12.73 -16.54 -3.23
C ASP A 166 -13.91 -15.84 -2.53
N ALA A 167 -15.12 -16.03 -3.05
CA ALA A 167 -16.31 -15.33 -2.54
C ALA A 167 -16.60 -15.62 -1.05
N ASP A 168 -16.33 -16.85 -0.58
CA ASP A 168 -16.50 -17.24 0.81
C ASP A 168 -15.50 -16.50 1.72
N LEU A 169 -14.23 -16.57 1.36
CA LEU A 169 -13.16 -15.93 2.13
C LEU A 169 -13.28 -14.39 2.12
N GLU A 170 -13.68 -13.83 0.98
CA GLU A 170 -13.94 -12.38 0.88
C GLU A 170 -15.11 -11.95 1.78
N ALA A 171 -16.18 -12.74 1.85
CA ALA A 171 -17.31 -12.47 2.74
C ALA A 171 -16.89 -12.53 4.22
N ARG A 172 -16.17 -13.58 4.63
CA ARG A 172 -15.65 -13.73 5.99
C ARG A 172 -14.71 -12.60 6.38
N LEU A 173 -13.83 -12.18 5.49
CA LEU A 173 -12.92 -11.05 5.71
C LEU A 173 -13.69 -9.74 5.88
N LYS A 174 -14.69 -9.50 5.03
CA LYS A 174 -15.57 -8.32 5.15
C LYS A 174 -16.30 -8.30 6.48
N ASP A 175 -16.87 -9.43 6.90
CA ASP A 175 -17.58 -9.53 8.18
C ASP A 175 -16.65 -9.30 9.38
N ALA A 176 -15.42 -9.83 9.32
CA ALA A 176 -14.39 -9.60 10.33
C ALA A 176 -14.00 -8.11 10.44
N ILE A 177 -13.86 -7.41 9.30
CA ILE A 177 -13.58 -5.96 9.31
C ILE A 177 -14.73 -5.19 9.94
N LEU A 178 -15.97 -5.52 9.57
CA LEU A 178 -17.15 -4.84 10.13
C LEU A 178 -17.34 -5.13 11.63
N GLU A 179 -17.02 -6.35 12.07
CA GLU A 179 -17.01 -6.73 13.48
C GLU A 179 -15.98 -5.91 14.26
N PHE A 180 -14.74 -5.85 13.77
CA PHE A 180 -13.69 -5.04 14.39
C PHE A 180 -14.09 -3.57 14.50
N LYS A 181 -14.60 -2.98 13.40
CA LYS A 181 -15.00 -1.56 13.37
C LYS A 181 -16.11 -1.20 14.37
N LYS A 182 -17.00 -2.13 14.71
CA LYS A 182 -18.05 -1.87 15.73
C LYS A 182 -17.48 -1.63 17.13
N GLY A 183 -16.33 -2.22 17.43
CA GLY A 183 -15.65 -2.06 18.71
C GLY A 183 -14.50 -1.04 18.69
N TYR A 184 -14.14 -0.54 17.52
CA TYR A 184 -13.01 0.39 17.36
C TYR A 184 -13.45 1.84 17.52
N ASN A 185 -12.92 2.51 18.53
CA ASN A 185 -13.05 3.95 18.74
C ASN A 185 -11.73 4.61 18.29
N ALA A 186 -11.74 5.30 17.15
CA ALA A 186 -10.59 6.02 16.61
C ALA A 186 -10.27 7.30 17.37
#